data_415c7e92b9ecfd0872f5eb5324542c5d
#
_entry.id   415c7e92b9ecfd0872f5eb5324542c5d
#
_cell.length_a   1.000
_cell.length_b   1.000
_cell.length_c   1.000
_cell.angle_alpha   90.00
_cell.angle_beta   90.00
_cell.angle_gamma   90.00
#
_symmetry.space_group_name_H-M   'P 1'
#
loop_
_entity.id
_entity.type
_entity.pdbx_description
1 polymer ?
#
loop_
_entity_poly.entity_id
_entity_poly.type
_entity_poly.pdbx_seq_one_letter_code
_entity_poly.pdbx_strand_id
1 'polypeptide(L)'
;YSEQKNEQEQSEKEKKKEKKTDDKKERAIELDKNNEPKKNTDLLFNEQKPWKRLLVYGAGVFFNFLSAIIFSFILLVSFGYDIPQVKAVDNTKVEYIGSEVLQEGDVIWKVNGEKISFAFSGTISQLISKPFNENSELTESDIILSVNRDGHMVDVTIKVKKVTEPIDGKETTKLQTGFETK
;
A
#
# COMPACT_ATOMS: atom_id res chain seq x y z
N TYR A 1 44.21 -58.75 7.66
CA TYR A 1 44.39 -57.94 8.90
C TYR A 1 43.67 -56.60 8.88
N SER A 2 43.32 -56.09 7.72
CA SER A 2 42.63 -54.80 7.58
C SER A 2 41.08 -54.88 7.65
N GLU A 3 40.49 -56.00 7.31
CA GLU A 3 39.03 -56.17 7.32
C GLU A 3 38.44 -56.34 8.72
N GLN A 4 39.10 -57.06 9.60
CA GLN A 4 38.66 -57.23 11.00
C GLN A 4 38.69 -55.91 11.82
N LYS A 5 39.54 -54.96 11.46
CA LYS A 5 39.63 -53.68 12.15
C LYS A 5 38.48 -52.73 11.77
N ASN A 6 37.96 -52.84 10.53
CA ASN A 6 36.84 -52.07 10.05
C ASN A 6 35.49 -52.49 10.65
N GLU A 7 35.29 -53.81 10.81
CA GLU A 7 34.07 -54.34 11.45
C GLU A 7 33.95 -53.98 12.92
N GLN A 8 35.09 -53.95 13.65
CA GLN A 8 35.10 -53.54 15.05
C GLN A 8 34.82 -52.02 15.22
N GLU A 9 35.35 -51.17 14.34
CA GLU A 9 35.08 -49.73 14.39
C GLU A 9 33.63 -49.38 14.02
N GLN A 10 32.99 -50.15 13.12
CA GLN A 10 31.56 -49.97 12.77
C GLN A 10 30.66 -50.38 13.91
N SER A 11 30.96 -51.54 14.55
CA SER A 11 30.19 -52.05 15.69
C SER A 11 30.29 -51.11 16.95
N GLU A 12 31.42 -50.49 17.17
CA GLU A 12 31.58 -49.50 18.25
C GLU A 12 30.85 -48.18 17.95
N LYS A 13 30.79 -47.74 16.68
CA LYS A 13 30.05 -46.54 16.27
C LYS A 13 28.53 -46.74 16.33
N GLU A 14 28.06 -47.93 16.05
CA GLU A 14 26.61 -48.31 16.18
C GLU A 14 26.22 -48.37 17.67
N LYS A 15 26.99 -49.05 18.52
CA LYS A 15 26.74 -49.09 19.96
C LYS A 15 26.81 -47.73 20.64
N LYS A 16 27.66 -46.81 20.15
CA LYS A 16 27.71 -45.43 20.63
C LYS A 16 26.51 -44.61 20.15
N LYS A 17 25.93 -44.92 18.97
CA LYS A 17 24.71 -44.23 18.49
C LYS A 17 23.49 -44.71 19.26
N GLU A 18 23.34 -46.02 19.50
CA GLU A 18 22.26 -46.57 20.30
C GLU A 18 22.27 -46.05 21.73
N LYS A 19 23.42 -46.03 22.39
CA LYS A 19 23.56 -45.50 23.75
C LYS A 19 23.25 -44.00 23.86
N LYS A 20 23.52 -43.21 22.78
CA LYS A 20 23.17 -41.78 22.75
C LYS A 20 21.66 -41.55 22.48
N THR A 21 20.98 -42.49 21.83
CA THR A 21 19.54 -42.42 21.58
C THR A 21 18.74 -42.85 22.81
N ASP A 22 19.23 -43.80 23.57
CA ASP A 22 18.60 -44.23 24.83
C ASP A 22 18.81 -43.19 25.96
N ASP A 23 20.01 -42.61 26.12
CA ASP A 23 20.24 -41.50 27.02
C ASP A 23 19.41 -40.24 26.70
N LYS A 24 19.09 -40.05 25.42
CA LYS A 24 18.20 -38.97 25.01
C LYS A 24 16.72 -39.27 25.27
N LYS A 25 16.32 -40.54 25.24
CA LYS A 25 14.97 -40.95 25.63
C LYS A 25 14.76 -40.92 27.14
N GLU A 26 15.78 -41.34 27.93
CA GLU A 26 15.70 -41.30 29.40
C GLU A 26 15.67 -39.87 29.96
N ARG A 27 16.41 -38.92 29.37
CA ARG A 27 16.36 -37.50 29.78
C ARG A 27 15.06 -36.78 29.37
N ALA A 28 14.23 -37.37 28.54
CA ALA A 28 12.94 -36.80 28.14
C ALA A 28 11.79 -37.19 29.07
N ILE A 29 12.02 -38.04 30.08
CA ILE A 29 11.01 -38.46 31.04
C ILE A 29 11.32 -37.82 32.39
N GLU A 30 10.95 -36.55 32.56
CA GLU A 30 10.84 -35.95 33.89
C GLU A 30 9.57 -36.43 34.57
N LEU A 31 9.72 -37.08 35.73
CA LEU A 31 8.58 -37.51 36.56
C LEU A 31 8.03 -36.32 37.37
N ASP A 32 6.72 -36.18 37.38
CA ASP A 32 6.03 -35.24 38.25
C ASP A 32 6.09 -35.71 39.72
N LYS A 33 5.80 -34.82 40.68
CA LYS A 33 5.79 -35.06 42.13
C LYS A 33 4.95 -36.26 42.56
N ASN A 34 4.09 -36.79 41.67
CA ASN A 34 3.23 -37.95 41.88
C ASN A 34 3.74 -39.21 41.16
N ASN A 35 5.00 -39.28 40.74
CA ASN A 35 5.58 -40.40 39.99
C ASN A 35 4.90 -40.73 38.65
N GLU A 36 4.09 -39.81 38.09
CA GLU A 36 3.57 -39.97 36.75
C GLU A 36 4.54 -39.35 35.72
N PRO A 37 4.76 -40.02 34.58
CA PRO A 37 5.61 -39.44 33.55
C PRO A 37 5.01 -38.11 33.06
N LYS A 38 5.71 -37.01 33.31
CA LYS A 38 5.36 -35.71 32.69
C LYS A 38 5.32 -35.90 31.19
N LYS A 39 4.13 -35.92 30.64
CA LYS A 39 3.95 -35.80 29.21
C LYS A 39 4.42 -34.40 28.81
N ASN A 40 5.62 -34.30 28.25
CA ASN A 40 6.12 -33.05 27.67
C ASN A 40 5.23 -32.69 26.47
N THR A 41 4.04 -32.21 26.79
CA THR A 41 3.03 -31.79 25.80
C THR A 41 3.49 -30.58 24.96
N ASP A 42 4.59 -29.95 25.42
CA ASP A 42 5.17 -28.79 24.71
C ASP A 42 6.04 -29.19 23.50
N LEU A 43 6.43 -30.48 23.42
CA LEU A 43 7.34 -30.95 22.36
C LEU A 43 6.64 -31.50 21.11
N LEU A 44 5.34 -31.85 21.20
CA LEU A 44 4.61 -32.39 20.07
C LEU A 44 3.50 -31.45 19.63
N PHE A 45 3.81 -30.60 18.64
CA PHE A 45 2.87 -29.67 18.01
C PHE A 45 1.55 -30.36 17.58
N ASN A 46 1.63 -31.65 17.22
CA ASN A 46 0.47 -32.44 16.81
C ASN A 46 -0.52 -32.79 17.94
N GLU A 47 -0.08 -32.73 19.18
CA GLU A 47 -0.93 -33.00 20.37
C GLU A 47 -1.58 -31.76 20.95
N GLN A 48 -1.20 -30.56 20.44
CA GLN A 48 -1.77 -29.31 20.89
C GLN A 48 -3.23 -29.15 20.40
N LYS A 49 -4.05 -28.45 21.20
CA LYS A 49 -5.42 -28.13 20.83
C LYS A 49 -5.48 -27.45 19.46
N PRO A 50 -6.46 -27.76 18.60
CA PRO A 50 -6.58 -27.24 17.23
C PRO A 50 -6.45 -25.70 17.18
N TRP A 51 -7.00 -25.00 18.16
CA TRP A 51 -6.94 -23.54 18.29
C TRP A 51 -5.51 -23.01 18.39
N LYS A 52 -4.65 -23.68 19.20
CA LYS A 52 -3.23 -23.27 19.32
C LYS A 52 -2.47 -23.42 18.01
N ARG A 53 -2.77 -24.48 17.26
CA ARG A 53 -2.18 -24.72 15.92
C ARG A 53 -2.62 -23.63 14.93
N LEU A 54 -3.93 -23.30 14.93
CA LEU A 54 -4.46 -22.23 14.10
C LEU A 54 -3.78 -20.90 14.39
N LEU A 55 -3.54 -20.61 15.68
CA LEU A 55 -2.88 -19.38 16.10
C LEU A 55 -1.44 -19.31 15.62
N VAL A 56 -0.68 -20.41 15.69
CA VAL A 56 0.70 -20.45 15.19
C VAL A 56 0.75 -20.26 13.67
N TYR A 57 -0.12 -20.95 12.91
CA TYR A 57 -0.16 -20.79 11.45
C TYR A 57 -0.67 -19.40 11.03
N GLY A 58 -1.65 -18.87 11.76
CA GLY A 58 -2.21 -17.55 11.48
C GLY A 58 -1.30 -16.40 11.89
N ALA A 59 -0.42 -16.60 12.88
CA ALA A 59 0.43 -15.56 13.42
C ALA A 59 1.31 -14.90 12.35
N GLY A 60 1.91 -15.70 11.46
CA GLY A 60 2.76 -15.17 10.38
C GLY A 60 2.00 -14.21 9.46
N VAL A 61 0.82 -14.62 9.00
CA VAL A 61 -0.02 -13.81 8.12
C VAL A 61 -0.53 -12.56 8.88
N PHE A 62 -0.94 -12.74 10.13
CA PHE A 62 -1.43 -11.65 10.97
C PHE A 62 -0.35 -10.59 11.22
N PHE A 63 0.87 -11.02 11.59
CA PHE A 63 1.97 -10.08 11.81
C PHE A 63 2.44 -9.39 10.53
N ASN A 64 2.41 -10.05 9.38
CA ASN A 64 2.65 -9.41 8.09
C ASN A 64 1.62 -8.32 7.80
N PHE A 65 0.34 -8.60 8.02
CA PHE A 65 -0.72 -7.63 7.83
C PHE A 65 -0.59 -6.46 8.81
N LEU A 66 -0.34 -6.75 10.09
CA LEU A 66 -0.13 -5.73 11.12
C LEU A 66 1.08 -4.84 10.81
N SER A 67 2.20 -5.44 10.40
CA SER A 67 3.39 -4.67 10.02
C SER A 67 3.14 -3.79 8.79
N ALA A 68 2.39 -4.26 7.80
CA ALA A 68 2.02 -3.47 6.63
C ALA A 68 1.21 -2.23 7.02
N ILE A 69 0.24 -2.36 7.94
CA ILE A 69 -0.53 -1.23 8.47
C ILE A 69 0.39 -0.24 9.21
N ILE A 70 1.27 -0.74 10.08
CA ILE A 70 2.19 0.12 10.84
C ILE A 70 3.14 0.86 9.90
N PHE A 71 3.75 0.18 8.93
CA PHE A 71 4.62 0.82 7.94
C PHE A 71 3.87 1.82 7.07
N SER A 72 2.64 1.49 6.63
CA SER A 72 1.80 2.42 5.88
C SER A 72 1.50 3.67 6.68
N PHE A 73 1.20 3.53 7.97
CA PHE A 73 0.96 4.66 8.86
C PHE A 73 2.21 5.53 9.06
N ILE A 74 3.37 4.90 9.26
CA ILE A 74 4.67 5.60 9.38
C ILE A 74 4.97 6.38 8.10
N LEU A 75 4.77 5.77 6.93
CA LEU A 75 4.97 6.43 5.65
C LEU A 75 4.02 7.61 5.48
N LEU A 76 2.74 7.44 5.82
CA LEU A 76 1.75 8.51 5.73
C LEU A 76 2.11 9.71 6.62
N VAL A 77 2.57 9.44 7.85
CA VAL A 77 2.97 10.50 8.80
C VAL A 77 4.29 11.16 8.37
N SER A 78 5.23 10.40 7.80
CA SER A 78 6.56 10.91 7.40
C SER A 78 6.54 11.69 6.10
N PHE A 79 5.80 11.22 5.11
CA PHE A 79 5.76 11.83 3.77
C PHE A 79 4.49 12.65 3.53
N GLY A 80 3.46 12.45 4.37
CA GLY A 80 2.16 13.05 4.15
C GLY A 80 1.42 12.41 2.97
N TYR A 81 0.45 13.12 2.46
CA TYR A 81 -0.25 12.81 1.22
C TYR A 81 -0.39 14.09 0.41
N ASP A 82 -0.25 13.97 -0.90
CA ASP A 82 -0.38 15.12 -1.78
C ASP A 82 -1.86 15.53 -1.84
N ILE A 83 -2.12 16.79 -1.46
CA ILE A 83 -3.43 17.41 -1.63
C ILE A 83 -3.34 18.21 -2.93
N PRO A 84 -4.32 18.11 -3.83
CA PRO A 84 -4.33 18.88 -5.06
C PRO A 84 -4.61 20.35 -4.76
N GLN A 85 -3.54 21.06 -4.44
CA GLN A 85 -3.56 22.48 -4.15
C GLN A 85 -3.14 23.27 -5.37
N VAL A 86 -3.86 24.36 -5.63
CA VAL A 86 -3.51 25.30 -6.69
C VAL A 86 -2.22 26.02 -6.31
N LYS A 87 -1.18 25.80 -7.11
CA LYS A 87 0.16 26.38 -6.90
C LYS A 87 0.32 27.71 -7.60
N ALA A 88 -0.19 27.83 -8.81
CA ALA A 88 -0.09 29.03 -9.61
C ALA A 88 -1.30 29.16 -10.53
N VAL A 89 -1.74 30.36 -10.76
CA VAL A 89 -2.83 30.69 -11.66
C VAL A 89 -2.34 31.72 -12.70
N ASP A 90 -2.41 31.34 -13.96
CA ASP A 90 -2.12 32.26 -15.06
C ASP A 90 -3.42 32.91 -15.54
N ASN A 91 -3.75 34.04 -14.97
CA ASN A 91 -4.99 34.78 -15.29
C ASN A 91 -5.09 35.22 -16.75
N THR A 92 -4.02 35.10 -17.55
CA THR A 92 -4.06 35.40 -18.98
C THR A 92 -4.58 34.21 -19.78
N LYS A 93 -4.56 33.00 -19.20
CA LYS A 93 -4.97 31.73 -19.82
C LYS A 93 -6.24 31.15 -19.25
N VAL A 94 -6.67 31.62 -18.07
CA VAL A 94 -7.91 31.18 -17.45
C VAL A 94 -9.04 32.13 -17.85
N GLU A 95 -10.12 31.56 -18.34
CA GLU A 95 -11.38 32.27 -18.53
C GLU A 95 -12.36 31.83 -17.45
N TYR A 96 -12.78 32.75 -16.60
CA TYR A 96 -13.74 32.49 -15.53
C TYR A 96 -15.16 32.77 -15.97
N ILE A 97 -16.07 31.94 -15.49
CA ILE A 97 -17.52 32.13 -15.69
C ILE A 97 -18.11 32.38 -14.30
N GLY A 98 -18.49 33.66 -14.08
CA GLY A 98 -18.99 34.11 -12.77
C GLY A 98 -18.05 35.03 -12.04
N SER A 99 -18.37 35.32 -10.78
CA SER A 99 -17.63 36.26 -9.93
C SER A 99 -16.47 35.63 -9.17
N GLU A 100 -16.51 34.30 -9.02
CA GLU A 100 -15.51 33.57 -8.26
C GLU A 100 -14.30 33.24 -9.14
N VAL A 101 -13.11 33.55 -8.63
CA VAL A 101 -11.84 33.28 -9.29
C VAL A 101 -11.02 32.29 -8.48
N LEU A 102 -10.21 31.49 -9.16
CA LEU A 102 -9.30 30.55 -8.53
C LEU A 102 -8.13 31.31 -7.90
N GLN A 103 -7.72 30.92 -6.70
CA GLN A 103 -6.63 31.54 -5.97
C GLN A 103 -5.53 30.51 -5.67
N GLU A 104 -4.31 31.02 -5.54
CA GLU A 104 -3.20 30.19 -5.03
C GLU A 104 -3.52 29.74 -3.60
N GLY A 105 -3.30 28.46 -3.33
CA GLY A 105 -3.63 27.87 -2.05
C GLY A 105 -4.99 27.17 -1.99
N ASP A 106 -5.88 27.40 -2.97
CA ASP A 106 -7.15 26.68 -3.07
C ASP A 106 -6.92 25.18 -3.18
N VAL A 107 -7.62 24.39 -2.38
CA VAL A 107 -7.56 22.93 -2.43
C VAL A 107 -8.76 22.41 -3.22
N ILE A 108 -8.49 21.76 -4.36
CA ILE A 108 -9.54 21.26 -5.22
C ILE A 108 -10.10 19.95 -4.64
N TRP A 109 -11.41 19.92 -4.36
CA TRP A 109 -12.11 18.74 -3.81
C TRP A 109 -12.96 18.00 -4.82
N LYS A 110 -13.56 18.72 -5.76
CA LYS A 110 -14.42 18.13 -6.78
C LYS A 110 -14.19 18.83 -8.11
N VAL A 111 -14.40 18.08 -9.17
CA VAL A 111 -14.45 18.54 -10.56
C VAL A 111 -15.79 18.08 -11.15
N ASN A 112 -16.62 19.03 -11.61
CA ASN A 112 -17.98 18.75 -12.12
C ASN A 112 -18.83 17.90 -11.16
N GLY A 113 -18.69 18.11 -9.83
CA GLY A 113 -19.39 17.36 -8.79
C GLY A 113 -18.77 16.03 -8.43
N GLU A 114 -17.84 15.49 -9.23
CA GLU A 114 -17.11 14.26 -8.92
C GLU A 114 -15.95 14.53 -7.95
N LYS A 115 -15.86 13.74 -6.88
CA LYS A 115 -14.79 13.87 -5.90
C LYS A 115 -13.45 13.40 -6.48
N ILE A 116 -12.41 14.15 -6.16
CA ILE A 116 -11.04 13.75 -6.49
C ILE A 116 -10.63 12.59 -5.58
N SER A 117 -10.12 11.53 -6.16
CA SER A 117 -9.50 10.43 -5.42
C SER A 117 -8.06 10.79 -5.08
N PHE A 118 -7.72 10.85 -3.80
CA PHE A 118 -6.37 11.17 -3.33
C PHE A 118 -5.31 10.12 -3.67
N ALA A 119 -5.71 9.01 -4.31
CA ALA A 119 -4.81 7.91 -4.59
C ALA A 119 -3.91 8.13 -5.82
N PHE A 120 -4.23 9.08 -6.70
CA PHE A 120 -3.51 9.23 -7.97
C PHE A 120 -3.46 10.69 -8.41
N SER A 121 -2.26 11.21 -8.62
CA SER A 121 -1.99 12.59 -9.08
C SER A 121 -2.56 12.93 -10.46
N GLY A 122 -2.98 11.94 -11.25
CA GLY A 122 -3.59 12.13 -12.56
C GLY A 122 -5.09 12.40 -12.56
N THR A 123 -5.77 12.32 -11.41
CA THR A 123 -7.25 12.32 -11.36
C THR A 123 -7.86 13.66 -11.76
N ILE A 124 -7.25 14.79 -11.43
CA ILE A 124 -7.77 16.12 -11.83
C ILE A 124 -7.77 16.26 -13.35
N SER A 125 -6.64 15.99 -13.98
CA SER A 125 -6.51 16.05 -15.44
C SER A 125 -7.49 15.10 -16.14
N GLN A 126 -7.71 13.92 -15.57
CA GLN A 126 -8.68 12.96 -16.10
C GLN A 126 -10.12 13.47 -16.00
N LEU A 127 -10.50 14.04 -14.85
CA LEU A 127 -11.84 14.59 -14.65
C LEU A 127 -12.09 15.83 -15.53
N ILE A 128 -11.09 16.69 -15.71
CA ILE A 128 -11.18 17.83 -16.62
C ILE A 128 -11.27 17.38 -18.08
N SER A 129 -10.57 16.33 -18.46
CA SER A 129 -10.59 15.82 -19.84
C SER A 129 -11.82 14.97 -20.17
N LYS A 130 -12.58 14.54 -19.18
CA LYS A 130 -13.74 13.65 -19.35
C LYS A 130 -14.76 14.16 -20.39
N PRO A 131 -15.24 15.42 -20.34
CA PRO A 131 -16.17 15.93 -21.37
C PRO A 131 -15.60 15.89 -22.78
N PHE A 132 -14.29 16.15 -22.91
CA PHE A 132 -13.60 16.15 -24.20
C PHE A 132 -13.34 14.73 -24.75
N ASN A 133 -13.25 13.74 -23.86
CA ASN A 133 -13.11 12.33 -24.25
C ASN A 133 -14.45 11.73 -24.64
N GLU A 134 -15.54 12.13 -23.99
CA GLU A 134 -16.90 11.71 -24.31
C GLU A 134 -17.40 12.33 -25.63
N ASN A 135 -16.97 13.55 -25.89
CA ASN A 135 -17.27 14.24 -27.16
C ASN A 135 -15.97 14.83 -27.76
N SER A 136 -15.40 14.11 -28.72
CA SER A 136 -14.12 14.47 -29.35
C SER A 136 -14.21 15.77 -30.20
N GLU A 137 -15.38 16.18 -30.61
CA GLU A 137 -15.61 17.41 -31.38
C GLU A 137 -15.65 18.66 -30.50
N LEU A 138 -15.70 18.48 -29.17
CA LEU A 138 -15.73 19.58 -28.24
C LEU A 138 -14.38 20.31 -28.23
N THR A 139 -14.42 21.62 -28.53
CA THR A 139 -13.24 22.49 -28.52
C THR A 139 -13.10 23.27 -27.20
N GLU A 140 -14.21 23.48 -26.50
CA GLU A 140 -14.26 24.14 -25.21
C GLU A 140 -15.36 23.56 -24.32
N SER A 141 -15.14 23.59 -22.98
CA SER A 141 -16.13 23.14 -22.00
C SER A 141 -15.99 23.93 -20.70
N ASP A 142 -17.13 24.17 -20.07
CA ASP A 142 -17.19 24.78 -18.75
C ASP A 142 -16.97 23.71 -17.70
N ILE A 143 -16.02 23.93 -16.81
CA ILE A 143 -15.64 23.01 -15.74
C ILE A 143 -15.88 23.67 -14.39
N ILE A 144 -16.65 23.04 -13.55
CA ILE A 144 -16.92 23.51 -12.18
C ILE A 144 -15.89 22.85 -11.24
N LEU A 145 -15.10 23.68 -10.58
CA LEU A 145 -14.15 23.27 -9.55
C LEU A 145 -14.72 23.64 -8.18
N SER A 146 -15.03 22.65 -7.35
CA SER A 146 -15.35 22.90 -5.94
C SER A 146 -14.05 22.91 -5.15
N VAL A 147 -13.64 24.07 -4.68
CA VAL A 147 -12.40 24.28 -3.94
C VAL A 147 -12.67 24.57 -2.47
N ASN A 148 -11.76 24.16 -1.61
CA ASN A 148 -11.74 24.56 -0.21
C ASN A 148 -10.75 25.71 -0.06
N ARG A 149 -11.26 26.89 0.28
CA ARG A 149 -10.53 28.12 0.56
C ARG A 149 -10.73 28.48 2.03
N ASP A 150 -9.69 28.39 2.82
CA ASP A 150 -9.71 28.73 4.25
C ASP A 150 -10.83 28.03 5.05
N GLY A 151 -11.12 26.77 4.70
CA GLY A 151 -12.17 25.98 5.34
C GLY A 151 -13.58 26.13 4.74
N HIS A 152 -13.76 27.01 3.78
CA HIS A 152 -15.04 27.24 3.08
C HIS A 152 -15.04 26.62 1.69
N MET A 153 -16.13 25.97 1.33
CA MET A 153 -16.31 25.45 -0.02
C MET A 153 -16.81 26.55 -0.96
N VAL A 154 -16.05 26.74 -2.04
CA VAL A 154 -16.37 27.73 -3.09
C VAL A 154 -16.40 26.98 -4.43
N ASP A 155 -17.41 27.27 -5.24
CA ASP A 155 -17.49 26.72 -6.60
C ASP A 155 -16.99 27.77 -7.60
N VAL A 156 -15.90 27.43 -8.29
CA VAL A 156 -15.28 28.27 -9.32
C VAL A 156 -15.52 27.61 -10.67
N THR A 157 -16.13 28.34 -11.62
CA THR A 157 -16.34 27.84 -12.96
C THR A 157 -15.31 28.43 -13.90
N ILE A 158 -14.57 27.55 -14.56
CA ILE A 158 -13.56 27.93 -15.55
C ILE A 158 -13.96 27.37 -16.93
N LYS A 159 -13.57 28.07 -17.97
CA LYS A 159 -13.69 27.58 -19.35
C LYS A 159 -12.38 26.95 -19.77
N VAL A 160 -12.41 25.66 -20.06
CA VAL A 160 -11.25 24.89 -20.55
C VAL A 160 -11.34 24.78 -22.08
N LYS A 161 -10.24 25.12 -22.73
CA LYS A 161 -10.14 25.10 -24.20
C LYS A 161 -9.13 24.05 -24.66
N LYS A 162 -9.43 23.42 -25.80
CA LYS A 162 -8.52 22.54 -26.49
C LYS A 162 -7.61 23.39 -27.40
N VAL A 163 -6.31 23.40 -27.11
CA VAL A 163 -5.30 24.16 -27.88
C VAL A 163 -4.34 23.20 -28.54
N THR A 164 -4.12 23.38 -29.83
CA THR A 164 -3.13 22.61 -30.59
C THR A 164 -1.88 23.44 -30.75
N GLU A 165 -0.78 22.98 -30.17
CA GLU A 165 0.51 23.64 -30.25
C GLU A 165 1.53 22.71 -30.92
N PRO A 166 2.42 23.23 -31.77
CA PRO A 166 3.51 22.44 -32.32
C PRO A 166 4.59 22.24 -31.25
N ILE A 167 4.78 21.00 -30.78
CA ILE A 167 5.85 20.61 -29.88
C ILE A 167 6.77 19.67 -30.64
N ASP A 168 8.06 20.01 -30.73
CA ASP A 168 9.08 19.24 -31.46
C ASP A 168 8.66 18.88 -32.91
N GLY A 169 7.98 19.80 -33.59
CA GLY A 169 7.52 19.61 -34.97
C GLY A 169 6.32 18.69 -35.14
N LYS A 170 5.67 18.26 -34.06
CA LYS A 170 4.42 17.53 -34.07
C LYS A 170 3.30 18.38 -33.48
N GLU A 171 2.15 18.38 -34.11
CA GLU A 171 0.95 19.00 -33.55
C GLU A 171 0.49 18.21 -32.34
N THR A 172 0.53 18.83 -31.17
CA THR A 172 0.06 18.23 -29.92
C THR A 172 -1.11 19.02 -29.39
N THR A 173 -2.22 18.33 -29.17
CA THR A 173 -3.42 18.95 -28.59
C THR A 173 -3.37 18.84 -27.08
N LYS A 174 -3.51 19.95 -26.39
CA LYS A 174 -3.54 20.03 -24.92
C LYS A 174 -4.80 20.77 -24.46
N LEU A 175 -5.23 20.48 -23.25
CA LEU A 175 -6.26 21.26 -22.57
C LEU A 175 -5.62 22.41 -21.83
N GLN A 176 -6.05 23.62 -22.14
CA GLN A 176 -5.61 24.84 -21.46
C GLN A 176 -6.51 25.08 -20.28
N THR A 177 -5.97 24.87 -19.07
CA THR A 177 -6.66 25.09 -17.81
C THR A 177 -6.24 26.41 -17.14
N GLY A 178 -5.03 26.88 -17.45
CA GLY A 178 -4.45 28.12 -16.94
C GLY A 178 -4.08 28.07 -15.46
N PHE A 179 -4.07 26.92 -14.80
CA PHE A 179 -3.59 26.74 -13.45
C PHE A 179 -2.71 25.51 -13.31
N GLU A 180 -1.83 25.52 -12.31
CA GLU A 180 -0.98 24.41 -11.95
C GLU A 180 -1.35 23.92 -10.54
N THR A 181 -1.36 22.60 -10.36
CA THR A 181 -1.54 21.95 -9.06
C THR A 181 -0.23 21.32 -8.59
N LYS A 182 -0.09 21.27 -7.27
CA LYS A 182 1.05 20.62 -6.62
C LYS A 182 0.70 19.16 -6.35
#